data_074fe89917bf7df337da31a2a2977347
#
_entry.id   074fe89917bf7df337da31a2a2977347
#
_cell.length_a   1.000
_cell.length_b   1.000
_cell.length_c   1.000
_cell.angle_alpha   90.00
_cell.angle_beta   90.00
_cell.angle_gamma   90.00
#
_symmetry.space_group_name_H-M   'P 1'
#
loop_
_entity.id
_entity.type
_entity.pdbx_description
1 polymer ?
#
loop_
_entity_poly.entity_id
_entity_poly.type
_entity_poly.pdbx_seq_one_letter_code
_entity_poly.pdbx_strand_id
1 'polypeptide(L)'
;MPWSEVSVVDQRREFVMLASKEGANRRELCRRFGISAETGYKWLGRAAEGQSDWMVNRSRRPHRSPDRIIGELESEILKWRDAHPAWGARKISRCLERDGIDPPAVSTVHEVLSRHGRIIPPPGGDRATIRFEHPTPNLIWQMDFKGHVPLGGGGRCHPLTVIDDHSRFNLCLQACANQKGENVKTRLVSTFQRYGIPNAFLIDNGSPWGGGPGNRWTEFSVWLLKLGIGVIYSRPYHPQTRGKNERFHRTLKAEVFALTPLKDLAAAQAAFDAWRPIYNSERPHQGIGMEVPASRYTPSRRPYPNRLSKVEYEPGAVTRRVGTTKSYISFRGNMWRVPAAFMGETLAIRPRGKLDGTFAVCFGAQKIATINLRERENSA
;
A
#
# COMPACT_ATOMS: atom_id res chain seq x y z
N MET A 1 1.67 8.45 43.39
CA MET A 1 1.30 7.04 43.33
C MET A 1 2.28 6.23 44.12
N PRO A 2 1.84 5.61 45.16
CA PRO A 2 2.71 5.03 46.18
C PRO A 2 3.13 3.56 45.91
N TRP A 3 2.67 2.92 44.87
CA TRP A 3 2.93 1.51 44.65
C TRP A 3 3.74 1.30 43.38
N SER A 4 5.01 0.89 43.51
CA SER A 4 5.80 0.39 42.40
C SER A 4 5.43 -1.07 42.12
N GLU A 5 5.21 -1.45 40.85
CA GLU A 5 5.11 -2.85 40.47
C GLU A 5 6.46 -3.55 40.77
N VAL A 6 6.43 -4.52 41.65
CA VAL A 6 7.63 -5.30 41.99
C VAL A 6 7.89 -6.29 40.86
N SER A 7 9.04 -6.22 40.21
CA SER A 7 9.37 -7.14 39.15
C SER A 7 9.55 -8.58 39.67
N VAL A 8 9.32 -9.58 38.81
CA VAL A 8 9.57 -11.00 39.14
C VAL A 8 11.04 -11.24 39.56
N VAL A 9 11.95 -10.45 39.00
CA VAL A 9 13.39 -10.50 39.35
C VAL A 9 13.63 -10.00 40.77
N ASP A 10 12.97 -8.91 41.16
CA ASP A 10 13.09 -8.36 42.53
C ASP A 10 12.47 -9.29 43.57
N GLN A 11 11.32 -9.91 43.23
CA GLN A 11 10.71 -10.91 44.10
C GLN A 11 11.63 -12.15 44.31
N ARG A 12 12.33 -12.59 43.28
CA ARG A 12 13.31 -13.69 43.39
C ARG A 12 14.49 -13.30 44.26
N ARG A 13 14.98 -12.07 44.12
CA ARG A 13 16.07 -11.54 44.93
C ARG A 13 15.68 -11.47 46.40
N GLU A 14 14.50 -10.91 46.68
CA GLU A 14 13.93 -10.80 48.02
C GLU A 14 13.74 -12.18 48.67
N PHE A 15 13.14 -13.10 47.94
CA PHE A 15 12.95 -14.49 48.39
C PHE A 15 14.26 -15.14 48.78
N VAL A 16 15.26 -15.11 47.92
CA VAL A 16 16.58 -15.72 48.19
C VAL A 16 17.27 -15.04 49.39
N MET A 17 17.23 -13.71 49.48
CA MET A 17 17.79 -12.96 50.60
C MET A 17 17.17 -13.37 51.95
N LEU A 18 15.86 -13.53 51.99
CA LEU A 18 15.14 -13.94 53.19
C LEU A 18 15.38 -15.43 53.53
N ALA A 19 15.38 -16.28 52.53
CA ALA A 19 15.53 -17.75 52.69
C ALA A 19 16.94 -18.22 52.95
N SER A 20 17.96 -17.34 52.78
CA SER A 20 19.36 -17.57 53.08
C SER A 20 19.75 -17.16 54.48
N LYS A 21 18.86 -16.50 55.26
CA LYS A 21 19.13 -16.16 56.66
C LYS A 21 19.20 -17.41 57.52
N GLU A 22 20.03 -17.39 58.52
CA GLU A 22 20.12 -18.45 59.51
C GLU A 22 18.78 -18.67 60.24
N GLY A 23 18.31 -19.90 60.37
CA GLY A 23 17.01 -20.24 60.98
C GLY A 23 15.78 -19.93 60.13
N ALA A 24 15.91 -19.51 58.85
CA ALA A 24 14.75 -19.20 58.00
C ALA A 24 13.86 -20.40 57.71
N ASN A 25 12.53 -20.27 57.95
CA ASN A 25 11.57 -21.27 57.54
C ASN A 25 11.29 -21.16 56.04
N ARG A 26 12.05 -21.88 55.23
CA ARG A 26 11.97 -21.85 53.74
C ARG A 26 10.62 -22.24 53.19
N ARG A 27 9.90 -23.22 53.85
CA ARG A 27 8.58 -23.65 53.38
C ARG A 27 7.53 -22.55 53.60
N GLU A 28 7.63 -21.84 54.73
CA GLU A 28 6.74 -20.72 55.03
C GLU A 28 6.97 -19.55 54.07
N LEU A 29 8.25 -19.24 53.77
CA LEU A 29 8.59 -18.25 52.75
C LEU A 29 8.03 -18.62 51.38
N CYS A 30 8.12 -19.90 50.96
CA CYS A 30 7.52 -20.30 49.68
C CYS A 30 6.01 -20.06 49.65
N ARG A 31 5.29 -20.35 50.75
CA ARG A 31 3.83 -20.04 50.85
C ARG A 31 3.56 -18.56 50.75
N ARG A 32 4.34 -17.73 51.45
CA ARG A 32 4.21 -16.26 51.43
C ARG A 32 4.44 -15.67 50.05
N PHE A 33 5.42 -16.18 49.28
CA PHE A 33 5.72 -15.75 47.95
C PHE A 33 4.86 -16.43 46.86
N GLY A 34 3.91 -17.32 47.25
CA GLY A 34 3.03 -17.99 46.30
C GLY A 34 3.73 -18.96 45.35
N ILE A 35 4.87 -19.55 45.78
CA ILE A 35 5.68 -20.48 44.96
C ILE A 35 5.73 -21.86 45.60
N SER A 36 5.94 -22.89 44.77
CA SER A 36 6.20 -24.24 45.27
C SER A 36 7.56 -24.32 46.00
N ALA A 37 7.70 -25.26 46.92
CA ALA A 37 8.99 -25.53 47.59
C ALA A 37 10.08 -25.87 46.55
N GLU A 38 9.76 -26.63 45.50
CA GLU A 38 10.67 -26.96 44.41
C GLU A 38 11.19 -25.70 43.71
N THR A 39 10.28 -24.74 43.41
CA THR A 39 10.66 -23.43 42.83
C THR A 39 11.56 -22.64 43.78
N GLY A 40 11.26 -22.64 45.07
CA GLY A 40 12.07 -21.99 46.08
C GLY A 40 13.49 -22.56 46.15
N TYR A 41 13.62 -23.85 46.27
CA TYR A 41 14.94 -24.52 46.30
C TYR A 41 15.71 -24.38 45.00
N LYS A 42 15.04 -24.36 43.85
CA LYS A 42 15.67 -24.05 42.54
C LYS A 42 16.32 -22.70 42.55
N TRP A 43 15.68 -21.66 43.07
CA TRP A 43 16.26 -20.31 43.09
C TRP A 43 17.38 -20.18 44.11
N LEU A 44 17.28 -20.85 45.27
CA LEU A 44 18.38 -20.92 46.22
C LEU A 44 19.62 -21.62 45.64
N GLY A 45 19.43 -22.76 44.96
CA GLY A 45 20.54 -23.45 44.29
C GLY A 45 21.23 -22.57 43.24
N ARG A 46 20.47 -21.87 42.40
CA ARG A 46 21.03 -20.97 41.39
C ARG A 46 21.81 -19.79 41.99
N ALA A 47 21.31 -19.24 43.09
CA ALA A 47 22.01 -18.16 43.78
C ALA A 47 23.33 -18.66 44.41
N ALA A 48 23.38 -19.90 44.89
CA ALA A 48 24.56 -20.54 45.41
C ALA A 48 25.62 -20.83 44.32
N GLU A 49 25.23 -20.96 43.04
CA GLU A 49 26.14 -21.12 41.90
C GLU A 49 27.01 -19.85 41.64
N GLY A 50 26.63 -18.69 42.21
CA GLY A 50 27.41 -17.45 42.16
C GLY A 50 27.46 -16.72 40.84
N GLN A 51 26.62 -17.10 39.84
CA GLN A 51 26.50 -16.42 38.55
C GLN A 51 25.72 -15.12 38.70
N SER A 52 26.13 -14.07 38.03
CA SER A 52 25.49 -12.74 38.10
C SER A 52 24.06 -12.68 37.60
N ASP A 53 23.67 -13.63 36.75
CA ASP A 53 22.37 -13.70 36.08
C ASP A 53 21.45 -14.79 36.65
N TRP A 54 21.72 -15.32 37.86
CA TRP A 54 20.95 -16.40 38.48
C TRP A 54 19.44 -16.12 38.59
N MET A 55 19.05 -14.83 38.65
CA MET A 55 17.64 -14.38 38.75
C MET A 55 16.88 -14.48 37.46
N VAL A 56 17.56 -14.60 36.32
CA VAL A 56 16.93 -14.64 34.99
C VAL A 56 16.48 -16.06 34.62
N ASN A 57 15.38 -16.18 33.88
CA ASN A 57 14.97 -17.47 33.40
C ASN A 57 16.00 -18.03 32.40
N ARG A 58 16.53 -19.21 32.67
CA ARG A 58 17.34 -19.93 31.68
C ARG A 58 16.46 -20.38 30.53
N SER A 59 17.01 -20.42 29.32
CA SER A 59 16.33 -20.96 28.15
C SER A 59 15.83 -22.37 28.41
N ARG A 60 14.58 -22.63 28.05
CA ARG A 60 14.01 -24.00 28.10
C ARG A 60 14.25 -24.77 26.80
N ARG A 61 15.02 -24.19 25.89
CA ARG A 61 15.32 -24.79 24.59
C ARG A 61 16.18 -26.04 24.79
N PRO A 62 15.86 -27.16 24.11
CA PRO A 62 16.72 -28.34 24.13
C PRO A 62 18.13 -27.99 23.66
N HIS A 63 19.15 -28.60 24.29
CA HIS A 63 20.55 -28.43 23.87
C HIS A 63 20.83 -29.06 22.50
N ARG A 64 20.06 -30.06 22.11
CA ARG A 64 20.08 -30.68 20.80
C ARG A 64 18.70 -30.63 20.16
N SER A 65 18.63 -30.25 18.88
CA SER A 65 17.43 -30.27 18.05
C SER A 65 17.79 -31.07 16.80
N PRO A 66 17.51 -32.39 16.77
CA PRO A 66 17.89 -33.26 15.65
C PRO A 66 17.33 -32.77 14.32
N ASP A 67 16.10 -32.25 14.32
CA ASP A 67 15.39 -31.74 13.13
C ASP A 67 15.75 -30.28 12.78
N ARG A 68 16.80 -29.73 13.39
CA ARG A 68 17.24 -28.36 13.07
C ARG A 68 17.84 -28.33 11.69
N ILE A 69 17.28 -27.51 10.82
CA ILE A 69 17.85 -27.25 9.51
C ILE A 69 19.19 -26.55 9.66
N ILE A 70 20.21 -27.14 9.03
CA ILE A 70 21.59 -26.67 8.97
C ILE A 70 22.11 -26.88 7.53
N GLY A 71 23.21 -26.24 7.17
CA GLY A 71 23.89 -26.46 5.90
C GLY A 71 23.32 -25.65 4.74
N GLU A 72 23.23 -26.26 3.57
CA GLU A 72 22.90 -25.58 2.31
C GLU A 72 21.54 -24.87 2.33
N LEU A 73 20.51 -25.54 2.82
CA LEU A 73 19.16 -24.96 2.87
C LEU A 73 19.08 -23.72 3.78
N GLU A 74 19.80 -23.75 4.92
CA GLU A 74 19.91 -22.59 5.80
C GLU A 74 20.62 -21.43 5.10
N SER A 75 21.69 -21.74 4.36
CA SER A 75 22.45 -20.76 3.60
C SER A 75 21.62 -20.11 2.49
N GLU A 76 20.80 -20.89 1.76
CA GLU A 76 19.89 -20.33 0.73
C GLU A 76 18.79 -19.45 1.35
N ILE A 77 18.23 -19.83 2.51
CA ILE A 77 17.26 -18.98 3.23
C ILE A 77 17.90 -17.63 3.60
N LEU A 78 19.12 -17.65 4.11
CA LEU A 78 19.85 -16.44 4.51
C LEU A 78 20.24 -15.59 3.29
N LYS A 79 20.69 -16.20 2.22
CA LYS A 79 21.01 -15.54 0.95
C LYS A 79 19.82 -14.74 0.40
N TRP A 80 18.63 -15.36 0.34
CA TRP A 80 17.40 -14.66 -0.05
C TRP A 80 17.06 -13.51 0.90
N ARG A 81 17.26 -13.68 2.21
CA ARG A 81 17.00 -12.64 3.20
C ARG A 81 17.96 -11.48 3.10
N ASP A 82 19.25 -11.77 2.89
CA ASP A 82 20.29 -10.74 2.82
C ASP A 82 20.20 -9.95 1.50
N ALA A 83 19.79 -10.61 0.39
CA ALA A 83 19.48 -9.93 -0.85
C ALA A 83 18.21 -9.05 -0.75
N HIS A 84 17.22 -9.47 0.06
CA HIS A 84 15.93 -8.79 0.21
C HIS A 84 15.55 -8.63 1.68
N PRO A 85 16.14 -7.67 2.41
CA PRO A 85 15.99 -7.56 3.87
C PRO A 85 14.55 -7.34 4.36
N ALA A 86 13.64 -6.87 3.52
CA ALA A 86 12.22 -6.68 3.83
C ALA A 86 11.33 -7.91 3.53
N TRP A 87 11.90 -9.01 2.98
CA TRP A 87 11.10 -10.20 2.67
C TRP A 87 11.05 -11.14 3.86
N GLY A 88 9.83 -11.47 4.29
CA GLY A 88 9.62 -12.43 5.38
C GLY A 88 9.54 -13.88 4.90
N ALA A 89 9.50 -14.81 5.85
CA ALA A 89 9.55 -16.25 5.65
C ALA A 89 8.65 -16.78 4.52
N ARG A 90 7.38 -16.32 4.40
CA ARG A 90 6.46 -16.75 3.34
C ARG A 90 6.96 -16.44 1.93
N LYS A 91 7.61 -15.28 1.73
CA LYS A 91 8.15 -14.91 0.42
C LYS A 91 9.39 -15.73 0.10
N ILE A 92 10.28 -15.89 1.08
CA ILE A 92 11.51 -16.67 0.93
C ILE A 92 11.15 -18.12 0.61
N SER A 93 10.19 -18.73 1.32
CA SER A 93 9.69 -20.07 1.02
C SER A 93 9.22 -20.19 -0.43
N ARG A 94 8.44 -19.21 -0.92
CA ARG A 94 7.98 -19.21 -2.32
C ARG A 94 9.12 -19.03 -3.33
N CYS A 95 10.17 -18.29 -2.98
CA CYS A 95 11.35 -18.15 -3.83
C CYS A 95 12.13 -19.47 -3.92
N LEU A 96 12.32 -20.17 -2.81
CA LEU A 96 12.95 -21.50 -2.79
C LEU A 96 12.20 -22.49 -3.67
N GLU A 97 10.86 -22.57 -3.56
CA GLU A 97 10.03 -23.41 -4.43
C GLU A 97 10.26 -23.10 -5.90
N ARG A 98 10.32 -21.82 -6.26
CA ARG A 98 10.53 -21.38 -7.63
C ARG A 98 11.93 -21.73 -8.15
N ASP A 99 12.92 -21.73 -7.26
CA ASP A 99 14.29 -22.15 -7.57
C ASP A 99 14.46 -23.68 -7.60
N GLY A 100 13.36 -24.45 -7.42
CA GLY A 100 13.39 -25.91 -7.42
C GLY A 100 13.87 -26.54 -6.10
N ILE A 101 13.96 -25.74 -5.04
CA ILE A 101 14.34 -26.21 -3.71
C ILE A 101 13.06 -26.46 -2.91
N ASP A 102 12.90 -27.67 -2.36
CA ASP A 102 11.78 -28.00 -1.48
C ASP A 102 11.88 -27.22 -0.17
N PRO A 103 11.00 -26.23 0.09
CA PRO A 103 11.14 -25.39 1.25
C PRO A 103 10.57 -26.07 2.49
N PRO A 104 11.19 -25.88 3.65
CA PRO A 104 10.62 -26.33 4.89
C PRO A 104 9.37 -25.51 5.25
N ALA A 105 8.62 -25.92 6.27
CA ALA A 105 7.48 -25.16 6.77
C ALA A 105 7.85 -23.67 6.98
N VAL A 106 6.94 -22.76 6.66
CA VAL A 106 7.15 -21.30 6.81
C VAL A 106 7.58 -20.90 8.22
N SER A 107 7.08 -21.61 9.24
CA SER A 107 7.51 -21.45 10.65
C SER A 107 8.99 -21.76 10.85
N THR A 108 9.48 -22.78 10.18
CA THR A 108 10.89 -23.19 10.23
C THR A 108 11.79 -22.16 9.53
N VAL A 109 11.36 -21.65 8.34
CA VAL A 109 12.06 -20.52 7.69
C VAL A 109 12.11 -19.30 8.61
N HIS A 110 10.98 -18.99 9.27
CA HIS A 110 10.93 -17.88 10.24
C HIS A 110 11.89 -18.11 11.41
N GLU A 111 12.00 -19.34 11.92
CA GLU A 111 12.91 -19.67 13.01
C GLU A 111 14.39 -19.56 12.59
N VAL A 112 14.73 -19.99 11.36
CA VAL A 112 16.07 -19.74 10.79
C VAL A 112 16.39 -18.26 10.81
N LEU A 113 15.52 -17.42 10.27
CA LEU A 113 15.71 -15.97 10.24
C LEU A 113 15.83 -15.37 11.65
N SER A 114 15.02 -15.86 12.60
CA SER A 114 15.02 -15.38 13.99
C SER A 114 16.34 -15.68 14.70
N ARG A 115 16.85 -16.92 14.59
CA ARG A 115 18.10 -17.32 15.25
C ARG A 115 19.34 -16.60 14.70
N HIS A 116 19.26 -16.12 13.45
CA HIS A 116 20.31 -15.30 12.84
C HIS A 116 20.09 -13.79 13.03
N GLY A 117 19.14 -13.37 13.88
CA GLY A 117 18.86 -11.96 14.15
C GLY A 117 18.29 -11.19 12.97
N ARG A 118 17.72 -11.89 11.98
CA ARG A 118 17.16 -11.30 10.75
C ARG A 118 15.68 -10.91 10.88
N ILE A 119 15.06 -11.06 12.06
CA ILE A 119 13.67 -10.67 12.31
C ILE A 119 13.63 -9.37 13.08
N ILE A 120 13.04 -8.35 12.48
CA ILE A 120 12.65 -7.10 13.15
C ILE A 120 11.14 -7.19 13.40
N PRO A 121 10.66 -7.14 14.66
CA PRO A 121 9.24 -7.16 14.96
C PRO A 121 8.55 -6.00 14.23
N PRO A 122 7.47 -6.24 13.47
CA PRO A 122 6.73 -5.17 12.84
C PRO A 122 6.03 -4.33 13.93
N PRO A 123 5.92 -3.00 13.77
CA PRO A 123 5.01 -2.23 14.59
C PRO A 123 3.59 -2.77 14.41
N GLY A 124 2.86 -2.90 15.51
CA GLY A 124 1.46 -3.37 15.49
C GLY A 124 0.62 -2.53 14.53
N GLY A 125 -0.31 -3.15 13.83
CA GLY A 125 -1.20 -2.47 12.89
C GLY A 125 -2.41 -3.33 12.55
N ASP A 126 -3.54 -2.66 12.26
CA ASP A 126 -4.80 -3.28 11.91
C ASP A 126 -4.71 -4.08 10.60
N ARG A 127 -5.41 -5.21 10.56
CA ARG A 127 -5.55 -6.03 9.36
C ARG A 127 -6.76 -5.56 8.57
N ALA A 128 -6.57 -5.23 7.29
CA ALA A 128 -7.70 -4.98 6.38
C ALA A 128 -8.57 -6.24 6.26
N THR A 129 -9.88 -6.09 6.50
CA THR A 129 -10.84 -7.20 6.59
C THR A 129 -11.52 -7.54 5.26
N ILE A 130 -11.57 -6.60 4.32
CA ILE A 130 -12.25 -6.79 3.03
C ILE A 130 -11.26 -6.74 1.88
N ARG A 131 -11.24 -7.79 1.06
CA ARG A 131 -10.49 -7.85 -0.20
C ARG A 131 -11.38 -7.47 -1.36
N PHE A 132 -10.96 -6.50 -2.15
CA PHE A 132 -11.56 -6.12 -3.42
C PHE A 132 -10.51 -6.25 -4.53
N GLU A 133 -10.89 -6.86 -5.65
CA GLU A 133 -10.02 -7.04 -6.81
C GLU A 133 -10.86 -7.05 -8.09
N HIS A 134 -10.44 -6.32 -9.11
CA HIS A 134 -11.08 -6.39 -10.42
C HIS A 134 -10.70 -7.71 -11.13
N PRO A 135 -11.60 -8.27 -11.97
CA PRO A 135 -11.43 -9.62 -12.52
C PRO A 135 -10.29 -9.75 -13.54
N THR A 136 -9.95 -8.68 -14.24
CA THR A 136 -8.92 -8.70 -15.29
C THR A 136 -8.00 -7.47 -15.24
N PRO A 137 -6.77 -7.57 -15.77
CA PRO A 137 -5.88 -6.42 -15.86
C PRO A 137 -6.43 -5.32 -16.78
N ASN A 138 -5.95 -4.11 -16.59
CA ASN A 138 -6.29 -2.90 -17.35
C ASN A 138 -7.74 -2.41 -17.23
N LEU A 139 -8.58 -3.03 -16.42
CA LEU A 139 -9.89 -2.45 -16.09
C LEU A 139 -9.73 -1.17 -15.28
N ILE A 140 -8.95 -1.23 -14.22
CA ILE A 140 -8.64 -0.06 -13.40
C ILE A 140 -7.14 -0.02 -13.09
N TRP A 141 -6.53 1.13 -13.36
CA TRP A 141 -5.23 1.47 -12.80
C TRP A 141 -5.41 2.42 -11.64
N GLN A 142 -4.65 2.22 -10.58
CA GLN A 142 -4.61 3.12 -9.43
C GLN A 142 -3.39 4.01 -9.55
N MET A 143 -3.58 5.33 -9.45
CA MET A 143 -2.53 6.31 -9.53
C MET A 143 -2.50 7.17 -8.28
N ASP A 144 -1.30 7.39 -7.75
CA ASP A 144 -1.12 8.19 -6.54
C ASP A 144 0.32 8.73 -6.43
N PHE A 145 0.49 9.79 -5.66
CA PHE A 145 1.79 10.19 -5.14
C PHE A 145 2.00 9.61 -3.76
N LYS A 146 3.19 9.02 -3.52
CA LYS A 146 3.54 8.53 -2.18
C LYS A 146 3.71 9.64 -1.13
N GLY A 147 3.39 10.86 -1.46
CA GLY A 147 3.78 12.01 -0.67
C GLY A 147 5.18 12.49 -1.05
N HIS A 148 6.04 12.82 -0.07
CA HIS A 148 7.41 13.22 -0.38
C HIS A 148 8.45 12.46 0.45
N VAL A 149 9.65 12.37 -0.10
CA VAL A 149 10.84 11.79 0.55
C VAL A 149 11.96 12.82 0.46
N PRO A 150 12.65 13.16 1.56
CA PRO A 150 13.77 14.08 1.52
C PRO A 150 14.94 13.48 0.73
N LEU A 151 15.67 14.31 0.02
CA LEU A 151 16.87 13.96 -0.72
C LEU A 151 18.12 14.42 0.04
N GLY A 152 19.18 13.62 0.05
CA GLY A 152 20.41 13.90 0.79
C GLY A 152 21.15 15.16 0.29
N GLY A 153 21.03 15.50 -0.99
CA GLY A 153 21.55 16.74 -1.61
C GLY A 153 20.63 17.95 -1.46
N GLY A 154 19.56 17.85 -0.68
CA GLY A 154 18.54 18.88 -0.52
C GLY A 154 17.34 18.69 -1.45
N GLY A 155 16.21 19.30 -1.07
CA GLY A 155 14.95 19.14 -1.80
C GLY A 155 14.18 17.87 -1.45
N ARG A 156 13.19 17.54 -2.30
CA ARG A 156 12.25 16.44 -2.08
C ARG A 156 11.98 15.67 -3.36
N CYS A 157 11.83 14.36 -3.23
CA CYS A 157 11.28 13.49 -4.28
C CYS A 157 9.81 13.21 -3.98
N HIS A 158 8.96 13.37 -5.00
CA HIS A 158 7.54 12.99 -4.96
C HIS A 158 7.34 11.77 -5.88
N PRO A 159 7.37 10.54 -5.37
CA PRO A 159 7.22 9.35 -6.20
C PRO A 159 5.81 9.25 -6.76
N LEU A 160 5.71 9.34 -8.09
CA LEU A 160 4.47 9.05 -8.82
C LEU A 160 4.39 7.55 -9.06
N THR A 161 3.29 6.96 -8.69
CA THR A 161 3.05 5.51 -8.78
C THR A 161 1.79 5.22 -9.58
N VAL A 162 1.87 4.23 -10.49
CA VAL A 162 0.70 3.67 -11.18
C VAL A 162 0.79 2.16 -11.07
N ILE A 163 -0.26 1.54 -10.54
CA ILE A 163 -0.37 0.09 -10.41
C ILE A 163 -1.67 -0.41 -11.04
N ASP A 164 -1.62 -1.58 -11.65
CA ASP A 164 -2.81 -2.30 -12.10
C ASP A 164 -3.55 -2.92 -10.91
N ASP A 165 -4.86 -2.72 -10.86
CA ASP A 165 -5.69 -3.16 -9.72
C ASP A 165 -5.77 -4.69 -9.61
N HIS A 166 -5.82 -5.42 -10.72
CA HIS A 166 -5.92 -6.87 -10.75
C HIS A 166 -4.59 -7.54 -10.42
N SER A 167 -3.56 -7.24 -11.19
CA SER A 167 -2.26 -7.92 -11.13
C SER A 167 -1.32 -7.36 -10.07
N ARG A 168 -1.54 -6.15 -9.58
CA ARG A 168 -0.58 -5.36 -8.75
C ARG A 168 0.65 -4.92 -9.52
N PHE A 169 0.70 -5.13 -10.83
CA PHE A 169 1.83 -4.76 -11.68
C PHE A 169 2.08 -3.25 -11.60
N ASN A 170 3.32 -2.86 -11.34
CA ASN A 170 3.71 -1.47 -11.32
C ASN A 170 4.05 -0.99 -12.73
N LEU A 171 3.18 -0.16 -13.28
CA LEU A 171 3.28 0.40 -14.61
C LEU A 171 4.17 1.64 -14.68
N CYS A 172 4.14 2.45 -13.62
CA CYS A 172 4.90 3.68 -13.52
C CYS A 172 5.41 3.89 -12.09
N LEU A 173 6.70 4.16 -11.96
CA LEU A 173 7.34 4.60 -10.74
C LEU A 173 8.35 5.68 -11.12
N GLN A 174 8.02 6.95 -10.83
CA GLN A 174 8.80 8.10 -11.27
C GLN A 174 9.18 9.01 -10.11
N ALA A 175 10.43 9.40 -10.07
CA ALA A 175 10.95 10.41 -9.16
C ALA A 175 10.59 11.81 -9.70
N CYS A 176 9.62 12.48 -9.08
CA CYS A 176 9.18 13.81 -9.48
C CYS A 176 9.68 14.86 -8.48
N ALA A 177 10.11 16.03 -8.99
CA ALA A 177 10.48 17.17 -8.15
C ALA A 177 9.27 17.82 -7.47
N ASN A 178 8.09 17.67 -8.06
CA ASN A 178 6.82 18.22 -7.57
C ASN A 178 5.64 17.39 -8.09
N GLN A 179 4.44 17.73 -7.65
CA GLN A 179 3.18 17.07 -8.00
C GLN A 179 2.39 17.83 -9.09
N LYS A 180 3.02 18.60 -9.97
CA LYS A 180 2.33 19.36 -11.01
C LYS A 180 1.82 18.45 -12.12
N GLY A 181 0.60 18.74 -12.62
CA GLY A 181 -0.10 17.90 -13.60
C GLY A 181 0.61 17.71 -14.94
N GLU A 182 1.36 18.70 -15.42
CA GLU A 182 2.14 18.61 -16.67
C GLU A 182 3.20 17.51 -16.60
N ASN A 183 3.93 17.43 -15.50
CA ASN A 183 4.92 16.38 -15.27
C ASN A 183 4.27 14.97 -15.27
N VAL A 184 3.10 14.88 -14.64
CA VAL A 184 2.33 13.64 -14.61
C VAL A 184 1.90 13.20 -16.01
N LYS A 185 1.36 14.13 -16.81
CA LYS A 185 0.90 13.85 -18.18
C LYS A 185 2.04 13.29 -19.03
N THR A 186 3.22 13.92 -19.01
CA THR A 186 4.40 13.46 -19.76
C THR A 186 4.78 12.03 -19.39
N ARG A 187 4.80 11.70 -18.09
CA ARG A 187 5.14 10.35 -17.59
C ARG A 187 4.08 9.31 -17.95
N LEU A 188 2.81 9.69 -17.93
CA LEU A 188 1.73 8.81 -18.36
C LEU A 188 1.75 8.53 -19.85
N VAL A 189 2.09 9.50 -20.70
CA VAL A 189 2.23 9.26 -22.14
C VAL A 189 3.25 8.15 -22.41
N SER A 190 4.42 8.20 -21.81
CA SER A 190 5.43 7.14 -21.93
C SER A 190 4.92 5.78 -21.40
N THR A 191 4.16 5.80 -20.30
CA THR A 191 3.54 4.60 -19.74
C THR A 191 2.49 4.02 -20.69
N PHE A 192 1.65 4.87 -21.28
CA PHE A 192 0.61 4.46 -22.24
C PHE A 192 1.19 3.93 -23.54
N GLN A 193 2.26 4.53 -24.04
CA GLN A 193 2.97 4.02 -25.22
C GLN A 193 3.53 2.62 -25.01
N ARG A 194 4.00 2.34 -23.79
CA ARG A 194 4.58 1.04 -23.43
C ARG A 194 3.54 -0.05 -23.15
N TYR A 195 2.46 0.29 -22.48
CA TYR A 195 1.52 -0.70 -21.91
C TYR A 195 0.10 -0.59 -22.46
N GLY A 196 -0.17 0.38 -23.35
CA GLY A 196 -1.53 0.75 -23.74
C GLY A 196 -2.25 1.53 -22.65
N ILE A 197 -3.55 1.83 -22.85
CA ILE A 197 -4.36 2.63 -21.96
C ILE A 197 -5.39 1.79 -21.20
N PRO A 198 -5.67 2.09 -19.90
CA PRO A 198 -6.69 1.37 -19.12
C PRO A 198 -8.10 1.79 -19.48
N ASN A 199 -9.10 1.07 -18.95
CA ASN A 199 -10.48 1.51 -19.05
C ASN A 199 -10.77 2.68 -18.10
N ALA A 200 -10.20 2.69 -16.90
CA ALA A 200 -10.37 3.78 -15.95
C ALA A 200 -9.15 3.94 -15.03
N PHE A 201 -9.01 5.15 -14.48
CA PHE A 201 -8.15 5.43 -13.34
C PHE A 201 -8.95 5.59 -12.06
N LEU A 202 -8.46 5.00 -10.98
CA LEU A 202 -8.84 5.33 -9.61
C LEU A 202 -7.80 6.32 -9.05
N ILE A 203 -8.26 7.53 -8.73
CA ILE A 203 -7.44 8.65 -8.25
C ILE A 203 -8.08 9.29 -7.02
N ASP A 204 -7.34 10.15 -6.31
CA ASP A 204 -7.93 10.94 -5.23
C ASP A 204 -8.56 12.25 -5.72
N ASN A 205 -9.13 13.02 -4.78
CA ASN A 205 -9.73 14.32 -5.07
C ASN A 205 -8.72 15.49 -4.92
N GLY A 206 -7.48 15.20 -4.56
CA GLY A 206 -6.45 16.20 -4.35
C GLY A 206 -5.77 16.63 -5.66
N SER A 207 -5.01 17.73 -5.59
CA SER A 207 -4.15 18.14 -6.71
C SER A 207 -3.05 17.09 -6.98
N PRO A 208 -2.74 16.79 -8.26
CA PRO A 208 -3.20 17.48 -9.47
C PRO A 208 -4.45 16.85 -10.12
N TRP A 209 -5.02 15.83 -9.51
CA TRP A 209 -6.11 15.03 -10.08
C TRP A 209 -7.45 15.73 -10.01
N GLY A 210 -7.72 16.41 -8.88
CA GLY A 210 -8.91 17.20 -8.62
C GLY A 210 -8.57 18.59 -8.11
N GLY A 211 -9.50 19.52 -8.23
CA GLY A 211 -9.37 20.90 -7.77
C GLY A 211 -9.81 21.12 -6.31
N GLY A 212 -9.92 20.07 -5.51
CA GLY A 212 -10.41 20.14 -4.13
C GLY A 212 -11.93 20.01 -3.98
N PRO A 213 -12.45 20.31 -2.78
CA PRO A 213 -13.88 20.21 -2.49
C PRO A 213 -14.73 21.04 -3.48
N GLY A 214 -15.73 20.42 -4.08
CA GLY A 214 -16.63 21.06 -5.07
C GLY A 214 -16.08 21.21 -6.49
N ASN A 215 -14.77 21.08 -6.71
CA ASN A 215 -14.16 21.15 -8.03
C ASN A 215 -13.40 19.87 -8.38
N ARG A 216 -14.14 18.82 -8.66
CA ARG A 216 -13.59 17.48 -8.94
C ARG A 216 -12.83 17.37 -10.25
N TRP A 217 -13.20 18.17 -11.27
CA TRP A 217 -12.71 18.06 -12.63
C TRP A 217 -11.60 19.06 -12.93
N THR A 218 -10.52 18.59 -13.56
CA THR A 218 -9.34 19.37 -13.98
C THR A 218 -9.07 19.14 -15.45
N GLU A 219 -8.24 19.97 -16.09
CA GLU A 219 -7.79 19.75 -17.47
C GLU A 219 -7.12 18.38 -17.65
N PHE A 220 -6.44 17.90 -16.61
CA PHE A 220 -5.85 16.57 -16.59
C PHE A 220 -6.93 15.48 -16.69
N SER A 221 -7.99 15.57 -15.91
CA SER A 221 -9.08 14.59 -15.98
C SER A 221 -9.84 14.65 -17.31
N VAL A 222 -10.02 15.85 -17.89
CA VAL A 222 -10.59 16.01 -19.24
C VAL A 222 -9.72 15.35 -20.30
N TRP A 223 -8.39 15.49 -20.19
CA TRP A 223 -7.46 14.82 -21.09
C TRP A 223 -7.58 13.28 -21.01
N LEU A 224 -7.69 12.70 -19.80
CA LEU A 224 -7.96 11.26 -19.65
C LEU A 224 -9.26 10.84 -20.33
N LEU A 225 -10.33 11.62 -20.13
CA LEU A 225 -11.63 11.34 -20.74
C LEU A 225 -11.59 11.41 -22.28
N LYS A 226 -10.79 12.34 -22.85
CA LYS A 226 -10.55 12.41 -24.31
C LYS A 226 -9.83 11.18 -24.85
N LEU A 227 -9.03 10.49 -24.02
CA LEU A 227 -8.42 9.21 -24.35
C LEU A 227 -9.41 8.03 -24.20
N GLY A 228 -10.65 8.30 -23.79
CA GLY A 228 -11.62 7.26 -23.46
C GLY A 228 -11.28 6.50 -22.19
N ILE A 229 -10.54 7.13 -21.28
CA ILE A 229 -10.20 6.58 -19.97
C ILE A 229 -11.16 7.18 -18.93
N GLY A 230 -11.97 6.35 -18.29
CA GLY A 230 -12.87 6.77 -17.20
C GLY A 230 -12.08 7.28 -15.99
N VAL A 231 -12.67 8.22 -15.25
CA VAL A 231 -12.08 8.75 -14.01
C VAL A 231 -12.98 8.42 -12.83
N ILE A 232 -12.44 7.66 -11.88
CA ILE A 232 -13.11 7.26 -10.66
C ILE A 232 -12.38 7.95 -9.49
N TYR A 233 -13.10 8.82 -8.81
CA TYR A 233 -12.56 9.48 -7.62
C TYR A 233 -12.85 8.64 -6.37
N SER A 234 -11.84 8.43 -5.54
CA SER A 234 -12.02 7.75 -4.25
C SER A 234 -13.00 8.51 -3.37
N ARG A 235 -13.86 7.79 -2.64
CA ARG A 235 -14.73 8.43 -1.65
C ARG A 235 -13.89 8.94 -0.48
N PRO A 236 -14.16 10.16 0.04
CA PRO A 236 -13.55 10.63 1.27
C PRO A 236 -13.79 9.59 2.39
N TYR A 237 -12.79 9.36 3.23
CA TYR A 237 -12.84 8.46 4.39
C TYR A 237 -13.15 6.97 4.10
N HIS A 238 -12.96 6.49 2.84
CA HIS A 238 -13.02 5.07 2.53
C HIS A 238 -11.63 4.53 2.14
N PRO A 239 -10.77 4.20 3.10
CA PRO A 239 -9.39 3.75 2.85
C PRO A 239 -9.33 2.42 2.09
N GLN A 240 -10.39 1.63 2.11
CA GLN A 240 -10.43 0.32 1.47
C GLN A 240 -10.20 0.36 -0.05
N THR A 241 -10.64 1.43 -0.73
CA THR A 241 -10.45 1.61 -2.17
C THR A 241 -9.00 1.91 -2.56
N ARG A 242 -8.18 2.44 -1.64
CA ARG A 242 -6.78 2.84 -1.87
C ARG A 242 -5.76 1.90 -1.21
N GLY A 243 -6.21 0.90 -0.48
CA GLY A 243 -5.36 -0.02 0.30
C GLY A 243 -4.27 -0.71 -0.53
N LYS A 244 -4.42 -0.80 -1.86
CA LYS A 244 -3.41 -1.38 -2.76
C LYS A 244 -2.24 -0.43 -2.98
N ASN A 245 -2.50 0.87 -3.24
CA ASN A 245 -1.47 1.89 -3.33
C ASN A 245 -0.75 2.10 -1.99
N GLU A 246 -1.50 2.13 -0.89
CA GLU A 246 -0.90 2.23 0.45
C GLU A 246 0.03 1.04 0.73
N ARG A 247 -0.39 -0.17 0.36
CA ARG A 247 0.44 -1.37 0.48
C ARG A 247 1.67 -1.29 -0.42
N PHE A 248 1.51 -0.80 -1.65
CA PHE A 248 2.62 -0.56 -2.58
C PHE A 248 3.61 0.46 -1.99
N HIS A 249 3.12 1.60 -1.50
CA HIS A 249 3.95 2.63 -0.89
C HIS A 249 4.68 2.16 0.37
N ARG A 250 4.05 1.31 1.17
CA ARG A 250 4.69 0.68 2.34
C ARG A 250 5.82 -0.25 1.91
N THR A 251 5.59 -1.02 0.85
CA THR A 251 6.61 -1.90 0.27
C THR A 251 7.79 -1.09 -0.28
N LEU A 252 7.51 -0.04 -1.08
CA LEU A 252 8.53 0.86 -1.62
C LEU A 252 9.35 1.51 -0.50
N LYS A 253 8.70 1.92 0.59
CA LYS A 253 9.38 2.48 1.76
C LYS A 253 10.36 1.47 2.37
N ALA A 254 9.94 0.23 2.57
CA ALA A 254 10.74 -0.79 3.22
C ALA A 254 11.86 -1.33 2.34
N GLU A 255 11.65 -1.40 1.02
CA GLU A 255 12.55 -2.08 0.08
C GLU A 255 13.46 -1.12 -0.70
N VAL A 256 13.15 0.19 -0.73
CA VAL A 256 13.99 1.19 -1.39
C VAL A 256 14.42 2.28 -0.41
N PHE A 257 13.49 3.04 0.16
CA PHE A 257 13.85 4.22 0.95
C PHE A 257 14.58 3.89 2.26
N ALA A 258 14.28 2.74 2.87
CA ALA A 258 14.95 2.31 4.10
C ALA A 258 16.37 1.74 3.86
N LEU A 259 16.66 1.33 2.62
CA LEU A 259 17.90 0.62 2.28
C LEU A 259 18.88 1.47 1.46
N THR A 260 18.37 2.48 0.74
CA THR A 260 19.17 3.26 -0.22
C THR A 260 19.08 4.75 0.08
N PRO A 261 20.20 5.40 0.44
CA PRO A 261 20.25 6.85 0.53
C PRO A 261 20.04 7.48 -0.85
N LEU A 262 19.02 8.32 -0.98
CA LEU A 262 18.69 9.01 -2.23
C LEU A 262 19.31 10.40 -2.22
N LYS A 263 20.42 10.58 -2.94
CA LYS A 263 21.14 11.86 -3.00
C LYS A 263 20.34 12.95 -3.72
N ASP A 264 19.78 12.61 -4.86
CA ASP A 264 19.05 13.51 -5.75
C ASP A 264 17.95 12.74 -6.52
N LEU A 265 17.24 13.44 -7.42
CA LEU A 265 16.18 12.84 -8.24
C LEU A 265 16.69 11.78 -9.21
N ALA A 266 17.90 11.93 -9.73
CA ALA A 266 18.50 10.95 -10.65
C ALA A 266 18.83 9.65 -9.90
N ALA A 267 19.43 9.76 -8.72
CA ALA A 267 19.68 8.61 -7.84
C ALA A 267 18.37 7.93 -7.41
N ALA A 268 17.32 8.72 -7.11
CA ALA A 268 16.01 8.19 -6.79
C ALA A 268 15.40 7.43 -7.97
N GLN A 269 15.50 7.96 -9.20
CA GLN A 269 15.00 7.30 -10.40
C GLN A 269 15.78 6.01 -10.68
N ALA A 270 17.11 6.04 -10.57
CA ALA A 270 17.94 4.84 -10.76
C ALA A 270 17.57 3.73 -9.77
N ALA A 271 17.34 4.06 -8.51
CA ALA A 271 16.88 3.11 -7.50
C ALA A 271 15.48 2.55 -7.83
N PHE A 272 14.57 3.38 -8.33
CA PHE A 272 13.23 2.95 -8.76
C PHE A 272 13.30 2.03 -9.98
N ASP A 273 14.13 2.35 -10.95
CA ASP A 273 14.29 1.56 -12.16
C ASP A 273 14.94 0.19 -11.88
N ALA A 274 15.88 0.12 -10.95
CA ALA A 274 16.46 -1.13 -10.47
C ALA A 274 15.44 -1.98 -9.68
N TRP A 275 14.64 -1.36 -8.82
CA TRP A 275 13.70 -2.08 -7.95
C TRP A 275 12.41 -2.53 -8.66
N ARG A 276 11.92 -1.76 -9.64
CA ARG A 276 10.64 -2.07 -10.32
C ARG A 276 10.60 -3.45 -10.98
N PRO A 277 11.65 -3.94 -11.68
CA PRO A 277 11.70 -5.32 -12.18
C PRO A 277 11.60 -6.36 -11.06
N ILE A 278 12.30 -6.15 -9.94
CA ILE A 278 12.24 -7.03 -8.77
C ILE A 278 10.81 -7.09 -8.23
N TYR A 279 10.17 -5.94 -8.06
CA TYR A 279 8.78 -5.87 -7.60
C TYR A 279 7.82 -6.60 -8.54
N ASN A 280 7.96 -6.42 -9.85
CA ASN A 280 7.04 -6.97 -10.83
C ASN A 280 7.26 -8.46 -11.13
N SER A 281 8.52 -8.92 -11.15
CA SER A 281 8.87 -10.23 -11.72
C SER A 281 9.49 -11.21 -10.74
N GLU A 282 9.99 -10.73 -9.60
CA GLU A 282 10.67 -11.60 -8.63
C GLU A 282 9.94 -11.69 -7.30
N ARG A 283 9.38 -10.57 -6.83
CA ARG A 283 8.79 -10.45 -5.52
C ARG A 283 7.45 -11.18 -5.39
N PRO A 284 7.32 -12.20 -4.51
CA PRO A 284 6.03 -12.83 -4.25
C PRO A 284 5.06 -11.90 -3.52
N HIS A 285 3.81 -11.87 -3.95
CA HIS A 285 2.75 -11.01 -3.41
C HIS A 285 1.65 -11.81 -2.72
N GLN A 286 1.54 -11.68 -1.41
CA GLN A 286 0.50 -12.33 -0.63
C GLN A 286 -0.93 -11.98 -1.12
N GLY A 287 -1.12 -10.77 -1.66
CA GLY A 287 -2.39 -10.30 -2.19
C GLY A 287 -2.86 -11.02 -3.45
N ILE A 288 -1.99 -11.72 -4.15
CA ILE A 288 -2.27 -12.48 -5.38
C ILE A 288 -1.78 -13.94 -5.26
N GLY A 289 -1.93 -14.55 -4.08
CA GLY A 289 -1.60 -15.95 -3.87
C GLY A 289 -0.12 -16.28 -3.89
N MET A 290 0.75 -15.35 -3.52
CA MET A 290 2.21 -15.45 -3.57
C MET A 290 2.79 -15.52 -4.99
N GLU A 291 1.99 -15.21 -6.01
CA GLU A 291 2.48 -15.02 -7.37
C GLU A 291 3.19 -13.68 -7.53
N VAL A 292 3.93 -13.53 -8.64
CA VAL A 292 4.53 -12.24 -9.03
C VAL A 292 3.55 -11.42 -9.87
N PRO A 293 3.53 -10.09 -9.80
CA PRO A 293 2.63 -9.25 -10.60
C PRO A 293 2.66 -9.51 -12.09
N ALA A 294 3.86 -9.79 -12.64
CA ALA A 294 4.05 -10.05 -14.07
C ALA A 294 3.32 -11.31 -14.56
N SER A 295 3.11 -12.33 -13.72
CA SER A 295 2.39 -13.54 -14.11
C SER A 295 0.89 -13.30 -14.37
N ARG A 296 0.35 -12.21 -13.85
CA ARG A 296 -1.08 -11.84 -13.94
C ARG A 296 -1.34 -10.61 -14.80
N TYR A 297 -0.29 -10.00 -15.36
CA TYR A 297 -0.39 -8.78 -16.15
C TYR A 297 -0.16 -9.05 -17.64
N THR A 298 -1.04 -8.49 -18.46
CA THR A 298 -0.85 -8.40 -19.92
C THR A 298 -1.07 -6.95 -20.36
N PRO A 299 -0.30 -6.41 -21.30
CA PRO A 299 -0.52 -5.07 -21.82
C PRO A 299 -1.95 -4.86 -22.34
N SER A 300 -2.44 -3.65 -22.26
CA SER A 300 -3.77 -3.30 -22.76
C SER A 300 -3.82 -3.42 -24.29
N ARG A 301 -4.92 -3.96 -24.79
CA ARG A 301 -5.20 -4.01 -26.24
C ARG A 301 -5.60 -2.65 -26.81
N ARG A 302 -5.78 -1.62 -25.97
CA ARG A 302 -6.10 -0.24 -26.35
C ARG A 302 -4.79 0.54 -26.45
N PRO A 303 -4.22 0.78 -27.65
CA PRO A 303 -2.98 1.55 -27.80
C PRO A 303 -3.19 3.02 -27.46
N TYR A 304 -2.12 3.70 -27.07
CA TYR A 304 -2.14 5.15 -26.92
C TYR A 304 -2.27 5.79 -28.32
N PRO A 305 -3.27 6.64 -28.57
CA PRO A 305 -3.50 7.22 -29.89
C PRO A 305 -2.48 8.32 -30.20
N ASN A 306 -2.03 8.39 -31.45
CA ASN A 306 -1.14 9.47 -31.92
C ASN A 306 -1.79 10.84 -31.90
N ARG A 307 -3.11 10.89 -32.03
CA ARG A 307 -3.91 12.13 -31.97
C ARG A 307 -5.14 11.90 -31.08
N LEU A 308 -5.48 12.89 -30.28
CA LEU A 308 -6.73 12.89 -29.53
C LEU A 308 -7.90 13.09 -30.48
N SER A 309 -8.80 12.13 -30.54
CA SER A 309 -10.06 12.26 -31.28
C SER A 309 -11.02 13.20 -30.55
N LYS A 310 -11.88 13.87 -31.32
CA LYS A 310 -13.03 14.54 -30.70
C LYS A 310 -13.95 13.49 -30.10
N VAL A 311 -14.57 13.84 -28.97
CA VAL A 311 -15.57 12.99 -28.35
C VAL A 311 -16.81 12.98 -29.23
N GLU A 312 -17.18 11.84 -29.73
CA GLU A 312 -18.37 11.60 -30.54
C GLU A 312 -19.53 11.13 -29.67
N TYR A 313 -20.73 11.44 -30.09
CA TYR A 313 -21.98 11.07 -29.44
C TYR A 313 -22.89 10.33 -30.42
N GLU A 314 -23.81 9.52 -29.89
CA GLU A 314 -24.76 8.78 -30.72
C GLU A 314 -25.60 9.72 -31.58
N PRO A 315 -26.02 9.30 -32.80
CA PRO A 315 -26.96 10.07 -33.62
C PRO A 315 -28.25 10.37 -32.82
N GLY A 316 -28.68 11.62 -32.83
CA GLY A 316 -29.86 12.07 -32.07
C GLY A 316 -29.59 12.42 -30.59
N ALA A 317 -28.38 12.27 -30.08
CA ALA A 317 -28.04 12.71 -28.73
C ALA A 317 -28.24 14.23 -28.59
N VAL A 318 -28.86 14.64 -27.49
CA VAL A 318 -28.98 16.07 -27.17
C VAL A 318 -27.60 16.55 -26.68
N THR A 319 -26.94 17.35 -27.52
CA THR A 319 -25.62 17.88 -27.17
C THR A 319 -25.66 19.39 -26.99
N ARG A 320 -24.77 19.93 -26.14
CA ARG A 320 -24.56 21.35 -25.93
C ARG A 320 -23.08 21.66 -25.79
N ARG A 321 -22.63 22.72 -26.46
CA ARG A 321 -21.26 23.24 -26.27
C ARG A 321 -21.21 24.11 -25.03
N VAL A 322 -20.20 23.90 -24.21
CA VAL A 322 -19.93 24.74 -23.04
C VAL A 322 -19.34 26.08 -23.51
N GLY A 323 -19.78 27.17 -22.90
CA GLY A 323 -19.21 28.50 -23.20
C GLY A 323 -17.72 28.54 -22.92
N THR A 324 -16.99 29.36 -23.70
CA THR A 324 -15.54 29.52 -23.56
C THR A 324 -15.14 30.54 -22.49
N THR A 325 -16.05 31.43 -22.12
CA THR A 325 -15.84 32.47 -21.08
C THR A 325 -16.58 32.16 -19.78
N LYS A 326 -17.70 31.45 -19.89
CA LYS A 326 -18.52 31.05 -18.75
C LYS A 326 -18.87 29.56 -18.85
N SER A 327 -18.71 28.81 -17.77
CA SER A 327 -18.93 27.36 -17.71
C SER A 327 -20.42 27.00 -17.62
N TYR A 328 -21.21 27.39 -18.63
CA TYR A 328 -22.64 27.14 -18.70
C TYR A 328 -23.04 26.45 -20.02
N ILE A 329 -24.11 25.68 -19.96
CA ILE A 329 -24.81 25.11 -21.12
C ILE A 329 -26.30 25.53 -21.08
N SER A 330 -26.89 25.79 -22.24
CA SER A 330 -28.31 26.06 -22.35
C SER A 330 -29.10 24.74 -22.53
N PHE A 331 -30.13 24.54 -21.71
CA PHE A 331 -31.03 23.37 -21.84
C PHE A 331 -32.43 23.70 -21.32
N ARG A 332 -33.44 23.44 -22.14
CA ARG A 332 -34.87 23.73 -21.85
C ARG A 332 -35.11 25.15 -21.35
N GLY A 333 -34.60 26.14 -22.09
CA GLY A 333 -34.81 27.57 -21.80
C GLY A 333 -33.95 28.10 -20.61
N ASN A 334 -33.18 27.25 -19.94
CA ASN A 334 -32.39 27.62 -18.78
C ASN A 334 -30.89 27.46 -19.01
N MET A 335 -30.10 28.25 -18.25
CA MET A 335 -28.61 28.14 -18.20
C MET A 335 -28.19 27.30 -16.99
N TRP A 336 -27.43 26.26 -17.26
CA TRP A 336 -26.97 25.31 -16.26
C TRP A 336 -25.46 25.38 -16.11
N ARG A 337 -25.01 25.55 -14.88
CA ARG A 337 -23.58 25.56 -14.58
C ARG A 337 -23.01 24.15 -14.70
N VAL A 338 -21.88 24.01 -15.40
CA VAL A 338 -21.10 22.79 -15.52
C VAL A 338 -19.67 23.04 -15.03
N PRO A 339 -18.87 22.00 -14.74
CA PRO A 339 -17.50 22.20 -14.28
C PRO A 339 -16.66 22.96 -15.31
N ALA A 340 -15.91 23.95 -14.84
CA ALA A 340 -15.14 24.86 -15.69
C ALA A 340 -14.06 24.15 -16.55
N ALA A 341 -13.56 23.01 -16.11
CA ALA A 341 -12.61 22.20 -16.87
C ALA A 341 -13.13 21.76 -18.26
N PHE A 342 -14.45 21.81 -18.49
CA PHE A 342 -15.08 21.47 -19.77
C PHE A 342 -15.42 22.68 -20.64
N MET A 343 -14.92 23.88 -20.33
CA MET A 343 -15.14 25.04 -21.19
C MET A 343 -14.65 24.77 -22.63
N GLY A 344 -15.48 25.13 -23.62
CA GLY A 344 -15.23 24.87 -25.04
C GLY A 344 -15.52 23.44 -25.51
N GLU A 345 -15.77 22.50 -24.61
CA GLU A 345 -16.12 21.11 -24.94
C GLU A 345 -17.61 20.95 -25.24
N THR A 346 -17.96 19.90 -25.98
CA THR A 346 -19.33 19.49 -26.23
C THR A 346 -19.74 18.42 -25.24
N LEU A 347 -20.90 18.57 -24.61
CA LEU A 347 -21.45 17.66 -23.61
C LEU A 347 -22.77 17.06 -24.08
N ALA A 348 -23.04 15.80 -23.80
CA ALA A 348 -24.34 15.19 -24.00
C ALA A 348 -25.21 15.32 -22.75
N ILE A 349 -26.52 15.50 -22.97
CA ILE A 349 -27.54 15.55 -21.93
C ILE A 349 -28.46 14.34 -22.10
N ARG A 350 -28.41 13.43 -21.13
CA ARG A 350 -29.16 12.17 -21.17
C ARG A 350 -30.22 12.13 -20.06
N PRO A 351 -31.46 11.70 -20.33
CA PRO A 351 -32.47 11.54 -19.28
C PRO A 351 -32.00 10.49 -18.26
N ARG A 352 -32.30 10.72 -16.99
CA ARG A 352 -32.01 9.81 -15.90
C ARG A 352 -33.30 9.25 -15.33
N GLY A 353 -33.79 8.15 -15.90
CA GLY A 353 -35.10 7.58 -15.59
C GLY A 353 -36.20 8.10 -16.51
N LYS A 354 -37.40 7.50 -16.42
CA LYS A 354 -38.46 7.78 -17.39
C LYS A 354 -39.27 9.07 -17.13
N LEU A 355 -39.31 9.64 -15.90
CA LEU A 355 -40.21 10.73 -15.56
C LEU A 355 -39.78 11.67 -14.42
N ASP A 356 -38.51 11.66 -14.00
CA ASP A 356 -38.11 12.37 -12.79
C ASP A 356 -37.59 13.83 -12.97
N GLY A 357 -37.57 14.33 -14.21
CA GLY A 357 -37.06 15.67 -14.52
C GLY A 357 -35.54 15.82 -14.31
N THR A 358 -34.84 14.72 -14.09
CA THR A 358 -33.39 14.70 -13.83
C THR A 358 -32.61 14.24 -15.06
N PHE A 359 -31.57 14.95 -15.42
CA PHE A 359 -30.70 14.67 -16.57
C PHE A 359 -29.24 14.54 -16.16
N ALA A 360 -28.57 13.53 -16.71
CA ALA A 360 -27.12 13.42 -16.60
C ALA A 360 -26.45 14.25 -17.68
N VAL A 361 -25.51 15.10 -17.28
CA VAL A 361 -24.60 15.79 -18.21
C VAL A 361 -23.36 14.92 -18.33
N CYS A 362 -23.04 14.52 -19.55
CA CYS A 362 -21.97 13.55 -19.83
C CYS A 362 -20.92 14.12 -20.79
N PHE A 363 -19.66 13.79 -20.55
CA PHE A 363 -18.57 13.94 -21.51
C PHE A 363 -18.14 12.53 -21.96
N GLY A 364 -18.42 12.20 -23.21
CA GLY A 364 -18.36 10.81 -23.66
C GLY A 364 -19.31 9.90 -22.84
N ALA A 365 -18.75 8.84 -22.28
CA ALA A 365 -19.48 7.94 -21.39
C ALA A 365 -19.52 8.41 -19.91
N GLN A 366 -18.69 9.39 -19.56
CA GLN A 366 -18.51 9.81 -18.16
C GLN A 366 -19.57 10.85 -17.76
N LYS A 367 -20.34 10.55 -16.74
CA LYS A 367 -21.22 11.55 -16.10
C LYS A 367 -20.36 12.56 -15.33
N ILE A 368 -20.57 13.87 -15.62
CA ILE A 368 -19.80 14.95 -15.01
C ILE A 368 -20.64 15.87 -14.13
N ALA A 369 -21.95 15.99 -14.42
CA ALA A 369 -22.89 16.80 -13.66
C ALA A 369 -24.31 16.22 -13.73
N THR A 370 -25.23 16.83 -13.00
CA THR A 370 -26.66 16.49 -13.02
C THR A 370 -27.46 17.79 -13.18
N ILE A 371 -28.47 17.78 -14.02
CA ILE A 371 -29.47 18.82 -14.13
C ILE A 371 -30.74 18.28 -13.47
N ASN A 372 -31.34 19.04 -12.55
CA ASN A 372 -32.60 18.72 -11.93
C ASN A 372 -33.58 19.90 -12.19
N LEU A 373 -34.56 19.68 -13.06
CA LEU A 373 -35.51 20.72 -13.44
C LEU A 373 -36.41 21.14 -12.26
N ARG A 374 -36.73 20.21 -11.34
CA ARG A 374 -37.63 20.46 -10.20
C ARG A 374 -37.01 21.38 -9.16
N GLU A 375 -35.69 21.39 -8.97
CA GLU A 375 -35.04 22.28 -8.00
C GLU A 375 -35.15 23.77 -8.36
N ARG A 376 -35.40 24.10 -9.64
CA ARG A 376 -35.59 25.49 -10.08
C ARG A 376 -37.05 25.93 -10.09
N GLU A 377 -38.01 25.01 -10.24
CA GLU A 377 -39.43 25.33 -10.10
C GLU A 377 -39.82 25.73 -8.68
N ASN A 378 -39.05 25.27 -7.67
CA ASN A 378 -39.21 25.64 -6.24
C ASN A 378 -38.40 26.90 -5.83
N SER A 379 -37.64 27.52 -6.73
CA SER A 379 -36.81 28.70 -6.47
C SER A 379 -37.28 29.95 -7.21
N ALA A 380 -38.41 29.89 -7.91
CA ALA A 380 -39.14 30.98 -8.54
C ALA A 380 -40.45 31.22 -7.78
#